data_1d8606bfeb21d2e72e86b75d575882e0
#
_entry.id   1d8606bfeb21d2e72e86b75d575882e0
#
_cell.length_a   1.000
_cell.length_b   1.000
_cell.length_c   1.000
_cell.angle_alpha   90.00
_cell.angle_beta   90.00
_cell.angle_gamma   90.00
#
_symmetry.space_group_name_H-M   'P 1'
#
loop_
_entity.id
_entity.type
_entity.pdbx_description
1 polymer ?
#
loop_
_entity_poly.entity_id
_entity_poly.type
_entity_poly.pdbx_seq_one_letter_code
_entity_poly.pdbx_strand_id
1 'polypeptide(L)'
;MTTGKSLIDCHVHLAALPDGNNGCYISPTMLKNVLFRFLLWKHQLSPTNPREANQKYLDDLLTELRASRHVQRAVLLGMDGVYGSDGRLDRAHTEFLITNDYVLEIIRKYPKEFLAGVSINPQRRDAIDEVHRCADAGAVLVKVLPNAQQFNPADPQYKPFYRALAERQLPFLSHVGYEFSLIGRDQSMGDPNRLRLALDEGTTVIAAHACSYGLILYEKFLPTFQEFATRYPHFYADISALTHPNRFMMLLHLRRHPELHDRLLFGTDYPLSVFHLPAWGRVPFRSLRAMIRTKNRFDRQVSVCRELGVKFHSLDDIVMQPKPIR
;
A
#
# COMPACT_ATOMS: atom_id res chain seq x y z
N MET A 1 12.21 11.64 -18.81
CA MET A 1 13.29 10.72 -18.39
C MET A 1 13.81 11.23 -17.05
N THR A 2 13.39 10.64 -15.94
CA THR A 2 13.99 10.90 -14.63
C THR A 2 15.30 10.15 -14.56
N THR A 3 16.35 10.75 -15.09
CA THR A 3 17.73 10.26 -14.98
C THR A 3 18.23 10.58 -13.58
N GLY A 4 18.42 9.56 -12.76
CA GLY A 4 19.26 9.63 -11.55
C GLY A 4 18.57 9.82 -10.21
N LYS A 5 17.25 10.04 -10.11
CA LYS A 5 16.57 10.12 -8.82
C LYS A 5 16.20 8.71 -8.35
N SER A 6 16.57 8.38 -7.13
CA SER A 6 16.23 7.13 -6.48
C SER A 6 14.74 7.11 -6.12
N LEU A 7 14.08 5.98 -6.33
CA LEU A 7 12.67 5.80 -6.01
C LEU A 7 12.47 5.36 -4.55
N ILE A 8 11.35 5.80 -3.98
CA ILE A 8 10.76 5.25 -2.76
C ILE A 8 9.56 4.40 -3.17
N ASP A 9 9.56 3.12 -2.77
CA ASP A 9 8.38 2.28 -2.89
C ASP A 9 7.40 2.64 -1.77
N CYS A 10 6.22 3.20 -2.13
CA CYS A 10 5.25 3.65 -1.14
C CYS A 10 4.33 2.53 -0.62
N HIS A 11 4.45 1.30 -1.15
CA HIS A 11 3.52 0.21 -0.84
C HIS A 11 4.23 -1.14 -0.61
N VAL A 12 4.82 -1.28 0.58
CA VAL A 12 5.51 -2.51 0.99
C VAL A 12 4.91 -3.00 2.32
N HIS A 13 4.24 -4.14 2.31
CA HIS A 13 3.65 -4.69 3.53
C HIS A 13 4.72 -5.24 4.46
N LEU A 14 4.67 -4.83 5.72
CA LEU A 14 5.38 -5.51 6.78
C LEU A 14 4.57 -6.74 7.19
N ALA A 15 5.16 -7.92 7.06
CA ALA A 15 4.56 -9.14 7.58
C ALA A 15 5.27 -9.56 8.86
N ALA A 16 4.49 -9.84 9.91
CA ALA A 16 5.03 -10.33 11.16
C ALA A 16 4.10 -11.35 11.81
N LEU A 17 4.69 -12.41 12.32
CA LEU A 17 4.01 -13.38 13.20
C LEU A 17 4.04 -12.85 14.64
N PRO A 18 2.99 -13.10 15.45
CA PRO A 18 2.98 -12.77 16.87
C PRO A 18 4.11 -13.52 17.59
N ASP A 19 5.01 -12.79 18.25
CA ASP A 19 6.15 -13.37 18.99
C ASP A 19 6.11 -13.12 20.51
N GLY A 20 5.00 -12.57 20.97
CA GLY A 20 4.75 -12.22 22.38
C GLY A 20 5.26 -10.84 22.78
N ASN A 21 6.10 -10.18 21.95
CA ASN A 21 6.69 -8.87 22.28
C ASN A 21 6.32 -7.77 21.26
N ASN A 22 6.03 -8.13 20.01
CA ASN A 22 5.76 -7.17 18.93
C ASN A 22 4.32 -6.62 18.90
N GLY A 23 3.45 -7.09 19.80
CA GLY A 23 2.04 -6.70 19.87
C GLY A 23 1.20 -7.12 18.66
N CYS A 24 1.78 -7.79 17.66
CA CYS A 24 1.09 -8.25 16.47
C CYS A 24 0.10 -9.39 16.79
N TYR A 25 -0.89 -9.55 15.90
CA TYR A 25 -1.90 -10.59 16.06
C TYR A 25 -2.29 -11.18 14.70
N ILE A 26 -2.55 -12.48 14.68
CA ILE A 26 -3.10 -13.20 13.53
C ILE A 26 -4.21 -14.10 14.07
N SER A 27 -5.40 -14.03 13.44
CA SER A 27 -6.52 -14.87 13.86
C SER A 27 -6.26 -16.35 13.59
N PRO A 28 -6.88 -17.25 14.37
CA PRO A 28 -6.83 -18.69 14.10
C PRO A 28 -7.37 -19.06 12.72
N THR A 29 -8.33 -18.29 12.21
CA THR A 29 -8.91 -18.47 10.86
C THR A 29 -7.86 -18.13 9.79
N MET A 30 -7.14 -17.04 9.96
CA MET A 30 -6.09 -16.63 9.05
C MET A 30 -4.92 -17.62 9.03
N LEU A 31 -4.53 -18.16 10.18
CA LEU A 31 -3.49 -19.21 10.26
C LEU A 31 -3.87 -20.50 9.50
N LYS A 32 -5.17 -20.76 9.31
CA LYS A 32 -5.70 -21.89 8.53
C LYS A 32 -5.91 -21.54 7.05
N ASN A 33 -5.85 -20.25 6.67
CA ASN A 33 -6.05 -19.79 5.31
C ASN A 33 -5.01 -20.40 4.37
N VAL A 34 -5.46 -20.99 3.26
CA VAL A 34 -4.58 -21.70 2.30
C VAL A 34 -3.57 -20.73 1.64
N LEU A 35 -4.02 -19.52 1.28
CA LEU A 35 -3.15 -18.52 0.66
C LEU A 35 -2.09 -18.04 1.65
N PHE A 36 -2.46 -17.78 2.89
CA PHE A 36 -1.51 -17.37 3.93
C PHE A 36 -0.47 -18.47 4.20
N ARG A 37 -0.90 -19.71 4.33
CA ARG A 37 0.00 -20.87 4.48
C ARG A 37 0.93 -21.06 3.28
N PHE A 38 0.42 -20.84 2.07
CA PHE A 38 1.24 -20.85 0.86
C PHE A 38 2.30 -19.74 0.89
N LEU A 39 1.96 -18.53 1.33
CA LEU A 39 2.91 -17.43 1.47
C LEU A 39 3.99 -17.76 2.52
N LEU A 40 3.62 -18.30 3.68
CA LEU A 40 4.57 -18.75 4.68
C LEU A 40 5.53 -19.81 4.11
N TRP A 41 4.99 -20.82 3.42
CA TRP A 41 5.79 -21.85 2.77
C TRP A 41 6.71 -21.28 1.69
N LYS A 42 6.18 -20.43 0.81
CA LYS A 42 6.95 -19.81 -0.28
C LYS A 42 8.12 -18.98 0.24
N HIS A 43 7.94 -18.28 1.35
CA HIS A 43 8.97 -17.47 1.99
C HIS A 43 9.77 -18.24 3.07
N GLN A 44 9.48 -19.53 3.26
CA GLN A 44 10.15 -20.40 4.25
C GLN A 44 10.04 -19.83 5.67
N LEU A 45 8.87 -19.29 6.03
CA LEU A 45 8.59 -18.70 7.34
C LEU A 45 7.87 -19.71 8.23
N SER A 46 8.47 -20.06 9.35
CA SER A 46 7.89 -21.03 10.29
C SER A 46 7.08 -20.35 11.38
N PRO A 47 5.77 -20.66 11.51
CA PRO A 47 4.96 -20.13 12.61
C PRO A 47 5.39 -20.66 14.00
N THR A 48 6.16 -21.75 14.07
CA THR A 48 6.65 -22.32 15.33
C THR A 48 7.84 -21.54 15.91
N ASN A 49 8.52 -20.75 15.09
CA ASN A 49 9.59 -19.85 15.50
C ASN A 49 9.34 -18.44 14.95
N PRO A 50 8.39 -17.68 15.52
CA PRO A 50 7.94 -16.41 14.96
C PRO A 50 9.03 -15.33 14.92
N ARG A 51 9.94 -15.28 15.89
CA ARG A 51 11.05 -14.31 15.91
C ARG A 51 12.00 -14.51 14.74
N GLU A 52 12.40 -15.74 14.50
CA GLU A 52 13.27 -16.09 13.37
C GLU A 52 12.56 -15.83 12.02
N ALA A 53 11.28 -16.20 11.92
CA ALA A 53 10.48 -15.93 10.73
C ALA A 53 10.36 -14.42 10.43
N ASN A 54 10.10 -13.60 11.47
CA ASN A 54 10.01 -12.15 11.33
C ASN A 54 11.37 -11.55 10.89
N GLN A 55 12.47 -11.99 11.51
CA GLN A 55 13.80 -11.53 11.12
C GLN A 55 14.14 -11.96 9.70
N LYS A 56 13.89 -13.22 9.33
CA LYS A 56 14.10 -13.72 7.98
C LYS A 56 13.33 -12.92 6.92
N TYR A 57 12.06 -12.59 7.19
CA TYR A 57 11.26 -11.75 6.28
C TYR A 57 11.92 -10.39 6.04
N LEU A 58 12.40 -9.75 7.10
CA LEU A 58 13.10 -8.46 7.01
C LEU A 58 14.43 -8.59 6.26
N ASP A 59 15.20 -9.64 6.51
CA ASP A 59 16.49 -9.88 5.85
C ASP A 59 16.30 -10.14 4.35
N ASP A 60 15.27 -10.90 3.97
CA ASP A 60 14.90 -11.15 2.57
C ASP A 60 14.50 -9.83 1.88
N LEU A 61 13.67 -9.01 2.52
CA LEU A 61 13.26 -7.69 2.02
C LEU A 61 14.46 -6.73 1.89
N LEU A 62 15.29 -6.62 2.92
CA LEU A 62 16.51 -5.79 2.91
C LEU A 62 17.46 -6.21 1.80
N THR A 63 17.68 -7.51 1.64
CA THR A 63 18.54 -8.06 0.59
C THR A 63 18.03 -7.68 -0.79
N GLU A 64 16.72 -7.83 -1.03
CA GLU A 64 16.12 -7.51 -2.32
C GLU A 64 16.10 -5.99 -2.57
N LEU A 65 15.79 -5.17 -1.56
CA LEU A 65 15.79 -3.71 -1.67
C LEU A 65 17.21 -3.17 -1.96
N ARG A 66 18.21 -3.61 -1.21
CA ARG A 66 19.62 -3.21 -1.40
C ARG A 66 20.20 -3.64 -2.76
N ALA A 67 19.68 -4.73 -3.31
CA ALA A 67 20.07 -5.20 -4.66
C ALA A 67 19.33 -4.47 -5.80
N SER A 68 18.33 -3.64 -5.50
CA SER A 68 17.62 -2.86 -6.51
C SER A 68 18.48 -1.75 -7.09
N ARG A 69 18.37 -1.57 -8.41
CA ARG A 69 19.05 -0.48 -9.15
C ARG A 69 18.26 0.82 -9.16
N HIS A 70 16.97 0.75 -8.84
CA HIS A 70 16.05 1.86 -9.02
C HIS A 70 15.40 2.31 -7.72
N VAL A 71 15.19 1.40 -6.76
CA VAL A 71 14.48 1.66 -5.51
C VAL A 71 15.47 1.56 -4.36
N GLN A 72 15.60 2.61 -3.56
CA GLN A 72 16.56 2.66 -2.44
C GLN A 72 15.87 2.63 -1.08
N ARG A 73 14.61 3.04 -1.01
CA ARG A 73 13.84 3.06 0.23
C ARG A 73 12.45 2.49 0.00
N ALA A 74 11.86 1.98 1.08
CA ALA A 74 10.50 1.46 1.07
C ALA A 74 9.71 1.97 2.28
N VAL A 75 8.44 2.27 2.08
CA VAL A 75 7.51 2.54 3.17
C VAL A 75 6.97 1.20 3.67
N LEU A 76 7.33 0.82 4.90
CA LEU A 76 6.78 -0.36 5.54
C LEU A 76 5.41 -0.07 6.11
N LEU A 77 4.41 -0.79 5.62
CA LEU A 77 3.02 -0.60 5.98
C LEU A 77 2.62 -1.51 7.14
N GLY A 78 2.13 -0.89 8.22
CA GLY A 78 1.42 -1.57 9.28
C GLY A 78 0.02 -2.01 8.84
N MET A 79 -0.66 -2.71 9.73
CA MET A 79 -2.05 -3.15 9.52
C MET A 79 -2.80 -3.04 10.84
N ASP A 80 -3.76 -2.14 10.93
CA ASP A 80 -4.64 -2.01 12.09
C ASP A 80 -5.81 -3.01 12.03
N GLY A 81 -6.43 -3.24 13.17
CA GLY A 81 -7.52 -4.19 13.31
C GLY A 81 -8.91 -3.60 13.03
N VAL A 82 -9.92 -4.40 13.35
CA VAL A 82 -11.33 -4.02 13.38
C VAL A 82 -11.66 -3.44 14.77
N TYR A 83 -12.51 -2.42 14.81
CA TYR A 83 -12.94 -1.78 16.06
C TYR A 83 -14.45 -1.82 16.20
N GLY A 84 -14.93 -2.02 17.44
CA GLY A 84 -16.33 -1.94 17.76
C GLY A 84 -16.86 -0.49 17.79
N SER A 85 -18.17 -0.33 17.95
CA SER A 85 -18.81 0.97 18.09
C SER A 85 -18.37 1.76 19.33
N ASP A 86 -17.76 1.06 20.31
CA ASP A 86 -17.15 1.68 21.50
C ASP A 86 -15.68 2.14 21.26
N GLY A 87 -15.18 1.98 20.05
CA GLY A 87 -13.82 2.35 19.64
C GLY A 87 -12.72 1.45 20.21
N ARG A 88 -13.06 0.25 20.71
CA ARG A 88 -12.11 -0.75 21.19
C ARG A 88 -11.82 -1.79 20.13
N LEU A 89 -10.58 -2.31 20.14
CA LEU A 89 -10.15 -3.37 19.22
C LEU A 89 -11.02 -4.62 19.39
N ASP A 90 -11.69 -5.02 18.31
CA ASP A 90 -12.44 -6.26 18.21
C ASP A 90 -11.55 -7.38 17.67
N ARG A 91 -10.92 -8.10 18.57
CA ARG A 91 -10.05 -9.24 18.19
C ARG A 91 -10.78 -10.37 17.51
N ALA A 92 -12.07 -10.55 17.79
CA ALA A 92 -12.84 -11.64 17.20
C ALA A 92 -13.07 -11.44 15.68
N HIS A 93 -13.06 -10.18 15.25
CA HIS A 93 -13.24 -9.80 13.85
C HIS A 93 -11.94 -9.33 13.17
N THR A 94 -10.85 -9.20 13.92
CA THR A 94 -9.53 -8.83 13.39
C THR A 94 -8.82 -10.07 12.88
N GLU A 95 -8.47 -10.09 11.59
CA GLU A 95 -7.76 -11.21 10.98
C GLU A 95 -6.25 -11.07 11.10
N PHE A 96 -5.76 -9.86 10.95
CA PHE A 96 -4.33 -9.54 10.93
C PHE A 96 -4.09 -8.17 11.55
N LEU A 97 -3.12 -8.08 12.46
CA LEU A 97 -2.70 -6.84 13.10
C LEU A 97 -1.18 -6.74 13.12
N ILE A 98 -0.64 -5.71 12.51
CA ILE A 98 0.76 -5.29 12.62
C ILE A 98 0.76 -3.92 13.28
N THR A 99 1.23 -3.86 14.51
CA THR A 99 1.17 -2.64 15.34
C THR A 99 2.04 -1.52 14.79
N ASN A 100 1.62 -0.28 15.02
CA ASN A 100 2.41 0.90 14.67
C ASN A 100 3.73 0.93 15.45
N ASP A 101 3.73 0.46 16.70
CA ASP A 101 4.94 0.39 17.52
C ASP A 101 6.00 -0.55 16.92
N TYR A 102 5.56 -1.70 16.39
CA TYR A 102 6.46 -2.62 15.70
C TYR A 102 7.00 -2.03 14.38
N VAL A 103 6.17 -1.35 13.60
CA VAL A 103 6.62 -0.61 12.41
C VAL A 103 7.70 0.40 12.81
N LEU A 104 7.42 1.25 13.81
CA LEU A 104 8.34 2.29 14.27
C LEU A 104 9.65 1.70 14.87
N GLU A 105 9.59 0.55 15.51
CA GLU A 105 10.79 -0.17 15.97
C GLU A 105 11.68 -0.58 14.79
N ILE A 106 11.10 -1.18 13.75
CA ILE A 106 11.85 -1.59 12.56
C ILE A 106 12.48 -0.39 11.86
N ILE A 107 11.75 0.74 11.74
CA ILE A 107 12.29 1.96 11.12
C ILE A 107 13.50 2.50 11.91
N ARG A 108 13.45 2.49 13.25
CA ARG A 108 14.59 2.90 14.08
C ARG A 108 15.81 2.00 13.87
N LYS A 109 15.59 0.71 13.60
CA LYS A 109 16.66 -0.27 13.34
C LYS A 109 17.25 -0.12 11.92
N TYR A 110 16.43 0.29 10.92
CA TYR A 110 16.84 0.39 9.52
C TYR A 110 16.42 1.74 8.88
N PRO A 111 16.90 2.88 9.42
CA PRO A 111 16.41 4.21 9.01
C PRO A 111 16.86 4.64 7.61
N LYS A 112 17.85 3.97 7.03
CA LYS A 112 18.33 4.25 5.68
C LYS A 112 17.47 3.61 4.62
N GLU A 113 16.91 2.44 4.91
CA GLU A 113 16.15 1.61 3.97
C GLU A 113 14.64 1.83 4.08
N PHE A 114 14.15 2.08 5.31
CA PHE A 114 12.71 2.07 5.55
C PHE A 114 12.16 3.42 6.04
N LEU A 115 10.90 3.64 5.70
CA LEU A 115 10.04 4.73 6.17
C LEU A 115 8.80 4.13 6.82
N ALA A 116 8.23 4.82 7.80
CA ALA A 116 7.06 4.33 8.53
C ALA A 116 5.75 4.66 7.79
N GLY A 117 5.05 3.64 7.31
CA GLY A 117 3.67 3.67 6.90
C GLY A 117 2.80 3.04 7.99
N VAL A 118 2.27 3.85 8.88
CA VAL A 118 1.45 3.37 9.99
C VAL A 118 0.05 3.02 9.53
N SER A 119 -0.70 2.25 10.33
CA SER A 119 -2.10 1.95 10.05
C SER A 119 -2.96 2.41 11.21
N ILE A 120 -4.00 3.19 10.93
CA ILE A 120 -4.90 3.74 11.95
C ILE A 120 -6.33 3.64 11.42
N ASN A 121 -7.11 2.74 12.03
CA ASN A 121 -8.54 2.65 11.75
C ASN A 121 -9.24 3.86 12.39
N PRO A 122 -10.01 4.66 11.62
CA PRO A 122 -10.66 5.86 12.16
C PRO A 122 -11.75 5.57 13.21
N GLN A 123 -12.19 4.30 13.36
CA GLN A 123 -13.11 3.89 14.43
C GLN A 123 -12.44 3.79 15.81
N ARG A 124 -11.13 3.83 15.91
CA ARG A 124 -10.44 3.83 17.20
C ARG A 124 -10.87 5.05 18.02
N ARG A 125 -11.12 4.84 19.31
CA ARG A 125 -11.43 5.96 20.23
C ARG A 125 -10.28 6.98 20.38
N ASP A 126 -9.03 6.52 20.14
CA ASP A 126 -7.80 7.30 20.21
C ASP A 126 -7.22 7.61 18.79
N ALA A 127 -8.05 7.52 17.73
CA ALA A 127 -7.58 7.64 16.35
C ALA A 127 -6.80 8.94 16.09
N ILE A 128 -7.27 10.07 16.59
CA ILE A 128 -6.64 11.39 16.40
C ILE A 128 -5.34 11.49 17.19
N ASP A 129 -5.34 11.05 18.45
CA ASP A 129 -4.13 11.02 19.29
C ASP A 129 -3.07 10.12 18.67
N GLU A 130 -3.48 8.98 18.10
CA GLU A 130 -2.57 8.06 17.40
C GLU A 130 -1.99 8.67 16.11
N VAL A 131 -2.78 9.48 15.37
CA VAL A 131 -2.25 10.26 14.22
C VAL A 131 -1.14 11.19 14.69
N HIS A 132 -1.36 11.96 15.73
CA HIS A 132 -0.36 12.89 16.26
C HIS A 132 0.87 12.15 16.76
N ARG A 133 0.68 11.10 17.56
CA ARG A 133 1.79 10.26 18.10
C ARG A 133 2.65 9.67 16.99
N CYS A 134 2.02 9.09 15.97
CA CYS A 134 2.74 8.49 14.85
C CYS A 134 3.46 9.52 13.98
N ALA A 135 2.83 10.69 13.75
CA ALA A 135 3.45 11.80 13.03
C ALA A 135 4.71 12.29 13.76
N ASP A 136 4.63 12.49 15.08
CA ASP A 136 5.77 12.90 15.91
C ASP A 136 6.89 11.84 15.94
N ALA A 137 6.52 10.56 15.80
CA ALA A 137 7.47 9.45 15.65
C ALA A 137 8.05 9.28 14.24
N GLY A 138 7.70 10.14 13.28
CA GLY A 138 8.26 10.16 11.93
C GLY A 138 7.53 9.31 10.90
N ALA A 139 6.25 8.97 11.13
CA ALA A 139 5.43 8.35 10.10
C ALA A 139 5.29 9.26 8.86
N VAL A 140 5.32 8.66 7.67
CA VAL A 140 5.25 9.40 6.39
C VAL A 140 3.91 9.23 5.67
N LEU A 141 3.10 8.26 6.07
CA LEU A 141 1.72 8.07 5.60
C LEU A 141 0.93 7.15 6.54
N VAL A 142 -0.40 7.17 6.39
CA VAL A 142 -1.32 6.25 7.06
C VAL A 142 -1.96 5.33 6.03
N LYS A 143 -1.79 4.02 6.18
CA LYS A 143 -2.38 2.97 5.34
C LYS A 143 -3.62 2.39 5.98
N VAL A 144 -4.66 2.18 5.18
CA VAL A 144 -5.88 1.46 5.60
C VAL A 144 -6.34 0.46 4.53
N LEU A 145 -7.07 -0.56 4.98
CA LEU A 145 -7.81 -1.52 4.17
C LEU A 145 -9.27 -1.54 4.64
N PRO A 146 -10.14 -0.65 4.14
CA PRO A 146 -11.50 -0.50 4.65
C PRO A 146 -12.33 -1.79 4.63
N ASN A 147 -12.14 -2.63 3.58
CA ASN A 147 -12.79 -3.93 3.45
C ASN A 147 -12.47 -4.87 4.64
N ALA A 148 -11.20 -4.96 5.01
CA ALA A 148 -10.70 -5.84 6.07
C ALA A 148 -10.85 -5.21 7.47
N GLN A 149 -10.64 -3.89 7.57
CA GLN A 149 -10.78 -3.12 8.81
C GLN A 149 -12.23 -2.73 9.13
N GLN A 150 -13.18 -3.06 8.26
CA GLN A 150 -14.63 -2.97 8.41
C GLN A 150 -15.14 -1.56 8.80
N PHE A 151 -14.64 -0.52 8.14
CA PHE A 151 -15.16 0.82 8.30
C PHE A 151 -15.52 1.44 6.95
N ASN A 152 -16.48 2.39 6.97
CA ASN A 152 -16.87 3.13 5.78
C ASN A 152 -16.08 4.45 5.68
N PRO A 153 -15.14 4.61 4.71
CA PRO A 153 -14.38 5.85 4.59
C PRO A 153 -15.23 7.12 4.36
N ALA A 154 -16.45 6.96 3.88
CA ALA A 154 -17.37 8.09 3.63
C ALA A 154 -18.21 8.48 4.85
N ASP A 155 -17.99 7.85 6.01
CA ASP A 155 -18.78 8.19 7.21
C ASP A 155 -18.40 9.59 7.72
N PRO A 156 -19.38 10.53 7.83
CA PRO A 156 -19.11 11.90 8.27
C PRO A 156 -18.47 12.01 9.66
N GLN A 157 -18.60 10.99 10.53
CA GLN A 157 -17.96 10.97 11.85
C GLN A 157 -16.43 11.03 11.76
N TYR A 158 -15.82 10.65 10.62
CA TYR A 158 -14.36 10.65 10.43
C TYR A 158 -13.78 11.97 9.91
N LYS A 159 -14.59 13.03 9.73
CA LYS A 159 -14.08 14.36 9.36
C LYS A 159 -12.95 14.85 10.27
N PRO A 160 -13.05 14.76 11.63
CA PRO A 160 -11.96 15.18 12.50
C PRO A 160 -10.66 14.39 12.28
N PHE A 161 -10.77 13.07 12.02
CA PHE A 161 -9.62 12.23 11.70
C PHE A 161 -8.94 12.68 10.39
N TYR A 162 -9.71 12.95 9.34
CA TYR A 162 -9.16 13.41 8.07
C TYR A 162 -8.51 14.79 8.20
N ARG A 163 -9.09 15.71 8.97
CA ARG A 163 -8.48 17.01 9.27
C ARG A 163 -7.15 16.87 10.01
N ALA A 164 -7.07 15.97 10.99
CA ALA A 164 -5.82 15.69 11.70
C ALA A 164 -4.73 15.17 10.76
N LEU A 165 -5.07 14.28 9.79
CA LEU A 165 -4.15 13.85 8.75
C LEU A 165 -3.68 15.00 7.87
N ALA A 166 -4.60 15.91 7.47
CA ALA A 166 -4.28 17.08 6.65
C ALA A 166 -3.37 18.06 7.40
N GLU A 167 -3.63 18.35 8.68
CA GLU A 167 -2.80 19.20 9.55
C GLU A 167 -1.39 18.63 9.71
N ARG A 168 -1.27 17.32 9.90
CA ARG A 168 0.02 16.63 10.05
C ARG A 168 0.69 16.33 8.71
N GLN A 169 0.07 16.70 7.59
CA GLN A 169 0.56 16.42 6.23
C GLN A 169 0.84 14.94 5.99
N LEU A 170 0.09 14.05 6.63
CA LEU A 170 0.16 12.61 6.46
C LEU A 170 -0.77 12.16 5.34
N PRO A 171 -0.26 11.69 4.20
CA PRO A 171 -1.09 11.08 3.16
C PRO A 171 -1.86 9.87 3.68
N PHE A 172 -3.10 9.73 3.21
CA PHE A 172 -3.99 8.62 3.49
C PHE A 172 -3.95 7.62 2.33
N LEU A 173 -3.21 6.54 2.47
CA LEU A 173 -3.12 5.45 1.50
C LEU A 173 -4.22 4.44 1.79
N SER A 174 -5.26 4.43 0.97
CA SER A 174 -6.39 3.49 1.10
C SER A 174 -6.35 2.39 0.06
N HIS A 175 -6.57 1.15 0.50
CA HIS A 175 -6.88 0.05 -0.42
C HIS A 175 -8.13 0.37 -1.23
N VAL A 176 -8.12 0.01 -2.52
CA VAL A 176 -9.25 0.18 -3.44
C VAL A 176 -9.47 -1.12 -4.21
N GLY A 177 -10.75 -1.40 -4.50
CA GLY A 177 -11.18 -2.59 -5.21
C GLY A 177 -11.38 -3.81 -4.31
N TYR A 178 -11.45 -4.98 -4.94
CA TYR A 178 -11.61 -6.24 -4.22
C TYR A 178 -10.35 -6.62 -3.45
N GLU A 179 -10.55 -7.06 -2.19
CA GLU A 179 -9.51 -7.63 -1.35
C GLU A 179 -9.67 -9.16 -1.30
N PHE A 180 -8.61 -9.88 -1.69
CA PHE A 180 -8.60 -11.35 -1.75
C PHE A 180 -7.66 -11.99 -0.73
N SER A 181 -6.70 -11.22 -0.20
CA SER A 181 -5.66 -11.74 0.70
C SER A 181 -6.16 -11.85 2.14
N LEU A 182 -7.10 -11.00 2.51
CA LEU A 182 -7.73 -10.97 3.82
C LEU A 182 -9.24 -11.22 3.68
N ILE A 183 -9.88 -11.59 4.77
CA ILE A 183 -11.33 -11.79 4.78
C ILE A 183 -12.01 -10.42 4.81
N GLY A 184 -12.22 -9.86 3.64
CA GLY A 184 -13.03 -8.66 3.48
C GLY A 184 -14.51 -9.02 3.55
N ARG A 185 -15.22 -8.52 4.55
CA ARG A 185 -16.66 -8.84 4.72
C ARG A 185 -17.53 -8.02 3.78
N ASP A 186 -17.19 -6.77 3.57
CA ASP A 186 -17.90 -5.88 2.65
C ASP A 186 -16.94 -5.29 1.64
N GLN A 187 -16.95 -5.85 0.45
CA GLN A 187 -16.10 -5.41 -0.66
C GLN A 187 -16.49 -4.02 -1.18
N SER A 188 -17.70 -3.52 -0.89
CA SER A 188 -18.12 -2.17 -1.26
C SER A 188 -17.32 -1.08 -0.54
N MET A 189 -16.68 -1.40 0.59
CA MET A 189 -15.80 -0.46 1.30
C MET A 189 -14.54 -0.09 0.53
N GLY A 190 -14.16 -0.91 -0.47
CA GLY A 190 -13.10 -0.61 -1.43
C GLY A 190 -13.52 0.29 -2.60
N ASP A 191 -14.71 0.86 -2.60
CA ASP A 191 -15.15 1.82 -3.63
C ASP A 191 -14.40 3.16 -3.45
N PRO A 192 -13.61 3.62 -4.45
CA PRO A 192 -12.86 4.87 -4.34
C PRO A 192 -13.74 6.11 -4.16
N ASN A 193 -15.02 6.09 -4.55
CA ASN A 193 -15.93 7.19 -4.30
C ASN A 193 -16.08 7.50 -2.80
N ARG A 194 -15.85 6.53 -1.92
CA ARG A 194 -15.86 6.71 -0.47
C ARG A 194 -14.68 7.55 0.05
N LEU A 195 -13.62 7.74 -0.76
CA LEU A 195 -12.47 8.58 -0.43
C LEU A 195 -12.74 10.09 -0.62
N ARG A 196 -13.87 10.43 -1.23
CA ARG A 196 -14.27 11.83 -1.48
C ARG A 196 -14.29 12.65 -0.20
N LEU A 197 -14.81 12.11 0.90
CA LEU A 197 -14.84 12.80 2.18
C LEU A 197 -13.44 13.20 2.66
N ALA A 198 -12.46 12.31 2.59
CA ALA A 198 -11.08 12.61 2.97
C ALA A 198 -10.47 13.71 2.09
N LEU A 199 -10.75 13.67 0.78
CA LEU A 199 -10.34 14.70 -0.18
C LEU A 199 -10.98 16.05 0.12
N ASP A 200 -12.30 16.08 0.40
CA ASP A 200 -13.04 17.31 0.70
C ASP A 200 -12.57 17.95 2.03
N GLU A 201 -12.07 17.14 2.98
CA GLU A 201 -11.45 17.64 4.24
C GLU A 201 -9.96 18.02 4.07
N GLY A 202 -9.43 18.02 2.83
CA GLY A 202 -8.06 18.49 2.51
C GLY A 202 -6.95 17.47 2.73
N THR A 203 -7.29 16.23 3.07
CA THR A 203 -6.30 15.15 3.22
C THR A 203 -5.71 14.77 1.86
N THR A 204 -4.38 14.64 1.78
CA THR A 204 -3.75 14.02 0.62
C THR A 204 -4.11 12.54 0.57
N VAL A 205 -4.75 12.10 -0.49
CA VAL A 205 -5.20 10.71 -0.65
C VAL A 205 -4.36 10.00 -1.71
N ILE A 206 -3.93 8.80 -1.38
CA ILE A 206 -3.31 7.86 -2.32
C ILE A 206 -4.25 6.66 -2.45
N ALA A 207 -4.86 6.49 -3.62
CA ALA A 207 -5.67 5.32 -3.90
C ALA A 207 -4.76 4.15 -4.33
N ALA A 208 -4.77 3.06 -3.59
CA ALA A 208 -3.97 1.90 -3.95
C ALA A 208 -4.39 1.32 -5.30
N HIS A 209 -3.42 0.73 -6.01
CA HIS A 209 -3.64 -0.02 -7.25
C HIS A 209 -4.30 0.82 -8.36
N ALA A 210 -4.02 2.13 -8.41
CA ALA A 210 -4.58 3.08 -9.37
C ALA A 210 -6.12 2.99 -9.50
N CYS A 211 -6.82 2.80 -8.40
CA CYS A 211 -8.26 2.56 -8.36
C CYS A 211 -8.72 1.30 -9.13
N SER A 212 -7.86 0.33 -9.39
CA SER A 212 -8.27 -0.91 -10.06
C SER A 212 -9.39 -1.62 -9.30
N TYR A 213 -10.41 -2.06 -10.02
CA TYR A 213 -11.52 -2.81 -9.44
C TYR A 213 -11.07 -4.16 -8.85
N GLY A 214 -9.97 -4.73 -9.38
CA GLY A 214 -9.42 -5.98 -8.92
C GLY A 214 -10.14 -7.23 -9.44
N LEU A 215 -11.02 -7.09 -10.41
CA LEU A 215 -11.65 -8.20 -11.14
C LEU A 215 -11.17 -8.20 -12.60
N ILE A 216 -10.94 -9.41 -13.13
CA ILE A 216 -10.39 -9.61 -14.48
C ILE A 216 -11.28 -8.92 -15.52
N LEU A 217 -10.67 -8.23 -16.49
CA LEU A 217 -11.24 -7.63 -17.69
C LEU A 217 -12.15 -6.40 -17.50
N TYR A 218 -12.49 -5.98 -16.28
CA TYR A 218 -13.37 -4.84 -16.07
C TYR A 218 -12.81 -3.87 -15.01
N GLU A 219 -12.59 -2.62 -15.42
CA GLU A 219 -12.09 -1.56 -14.55
C GLU A 219 -13.18 -0.52 -14.28
N LYS A 220 -14.08 -0.89 -13.35
CA LYS A 220 -15.25 -0.09 -12.95
C LYS A 220 -14.89 1.32 -12.51
N PHE A 221 -13.75 1.49 -11.87
CA PHE A 221 -13.37 2.73 -11.18
C PHE A 221 -12.44 3.65 -11.98
N LEU A 222 -12.14 3.33 -13.25
CA LEU A 222 -11.35 4.23 -14.09
C LEU A 222 -11.98 5.64 -14.22
N PRO A 223 -13.32 5.79 -14.41
CA PRO A 223 -13.94 7.13 -14.44
C PRO A 223 -13.78 7.90 -13.14
N THR A 224 -13.87 7.24 -11.98
CA THR A 224 -13.64 7.85 -10.67
C THR A 224 -12.19 8.32 -10.52
N PHE A 225 -11.22 7.51 -10.98
CA PHE A 225 -9.82 7.92 -10.99
C PHE A 225 -9.62 9.18 -11.85
N GLN A 226 -10.16 9.22 -13.06
CA GLN A 226 -10.07 10.38 -13.96
C GLN A 226 -10.70 11.63 -13.35
N GLU A 227 -11.89 11.49 -12.73
CA GLU A 227 -12.56 12.59 -12.03
C GLU A 227 -11.67 13.13 -10.89
N PHE A 228 -11.17 12.23 -10.01
CA PHE A 228 -10.37 12.64 -8.86
C PHE A 228 -9.04 13.27 -9.27
N ALA A 229 -8.37 12.69 -10.27
CA ALA A 229 -7.12 13.22 -10.81
C ALA A 229 -7.26 14.66 -11.36
N THR A 230 -8.44 14.99 -11.91
CA THR A 230 -8.75 16.31 -12.46
C THR A 230 -9.22 17.27 -11.36
N ARG A 231 -10.09 16.81 -10.45
CA ARG A 231 -10.77 17.66 -9.48
C ARG A 231 -9.92 17.99 -8.26
N TYR A 232 -9.09 17.04 -7.79
CA TYR A 232 -8.36 17.16 -6.52
C TYR A 232 -6.85 17.21 -6.76
N PRO A 233 -6.17 18.36 -6.54
CA PRO A 233 -4.74 18.50 -6.76
C PRO A 233 -3.90 17.64 -5.78
N HIS A 234 -4.48 17.23 -4.65
CA HIS A 234 -3.88 16.39 -3.62
C HIS A 234 -4.34 14.91 -3.68
N PHE A 235 -4.93 14.51 -4.81
CA PHE A 235 -5.22 13.11 -5.11
C PHE A 235 -4.10 12.47 -5.91
N TYR A 236 -3.68 11.28 -5.48
CA TYR A 236 -2.70 10.42 -6.12
C TYR A 236 -3.17 8.96 -6.10
N ALA A 237 -2.48 8.12 -6.84
CA ALA A 237 -2.70 6.68 -6.80
C ALA A 237 -1.37 5.95 -6.97
N ASP A 238 -1.20 4.76 -6.40
CA ASP A 238 -0.01 3.97 -6.62
C ASP A 238 -0.21 2.91 -7.72
N ILE A 239 0.91 2.44 -8.30
CA ILE A 239 0.92 1.41 -9.34
C ILE A 239 1.14 0.00 -8.78
N SER A 240 0.97 -0.19 -7.48
CA SER A 240 1.17 -1.47 -6.81
C SER A 240 0.20 -2.53 -7.31
N ALA A 241 0.63 -3.79 -7.35
CA ALA A 241 -0.12 -4.94 -7.84
C ALA A 241 -0.67 -4.87 -9.28
N LEU A 242 -0.42 -3.80 -10.04
CA LEU A 242 -0.97 -3.65 -11.42
C LEU A 242 -0.38 -4.63 -12.44
N THR A 243 0.59 -5.44 -12.05
CA THR A 243 1.10 -6.52 -12.90
C THR A 243 0.37 -7.86 -12.69
N HIS A 244 -0.49 -7.94 -11.67
CA HIS A 244 -1.25 -9.14 -11.34
C HIS A 244 -2.36 -9.42 -12.37
N PRO A 245 -2.71 -10.70 -12.59
CA PRO A 245 -3.73 -11.11 -13.57
C PRO A 245 -5.08 -10.43 -13.38
N ASN A 246 -5.48 -10.15 -12.14
CA ASN A 246 -6.75 -9.52 -11.81
C ASN A 246 -6.74 -7.99 -11.88
N ARG A 247 -5.57 -7.33 -12.07
CA ARG A 247 -5.42 -5.86 -12.07
C ARG A 247 -4.69 -5.29 -13.30
N PHE A 248 -4.08 -6.14 -14.15
CA PHE A 248 -3.23 -5.65 -15.25
C PHE A 248 -3.98 -4.84 -16.30
N MET A 249 -5.29 -4.98 -16.37
CA MET A 249 -6.11 -4.17 -17.28
C MET A 249 -6.01 -2.68 -16.94
N MET A 250 -5.96 -2.31 -15.65
CA MET A 250 -5.72 -0.92 -15.25
C MET A 250 -4.37 -0.41 -15.76
N LEU A 251 -3.31 -1.20 -15.69
CA LEU A 251 -2.00 -0.80 -16.25
C LEU A 251 -2.08 -0.55 -17.77
N LEU A 252 -2.88 -1.33 -18.49
CA LEU A 252 -3.13 -1.13 -19.93
C LEU A 252 -3.99 0.10 -20.22
N HIS A 253 -4.93 0.46 -19.35
CA HIS A 253 -5.65 1.73 -19.42
C HIS A 253 -4.70 2.90 -19.19
N LEU A 254 -3.87 2.87 -18.14
CA LEU A 254 -2.89 3.91 -17.85
C LEU A 254 -1.93 4.16 -19.03
N ARG A 255 -1.51 3.11 -19.74
CA ARG A 255 -0.73 3.25 -20.98
C ARG A 255 -1.43 4.12 -22.03
N ARG A 256 -2.79 4.11 -22.09
CA ARG A 256 -3.62 4.86 -23.05
C ARG A 256 -4.01 6.24 -22.52
N HIS A 257 -3.77 6.52 -21.24
CA HIS A 257 -4.15 7.73 -20.53
C HIS A 257 -2.92 8.40 -19.91
N PRO A 258 -1.98 8.95 -20.74
CA PRO A 258 -0.75 9.55 -20.23
C PRO A 258 -1.01 10.80 -19.35
N GLU A 259 -2.17 11.45 -19.49
CA GLU A 259 -2.62 12.57 -18.66
C GLU A 259 -2.79 12.21 -17.18
N LEU A 260 -2.93 10.93 -16.85
CA LEU A 260 -3.03 10.44 -15.48
C LEU A 260 -1.68 10.16 -14.83
N HIS A 261 -0.59 10.15 -15.59
CA HIS A 261 0.72 9.71 -15.10
C HIS A 261 1.28 10.64 -14.02
N ASP A 262 0.94 11.93 -14.03
CA ASP A 262 1.38 12.89 -13.01
C ASP A 262 0.74 12.64 -11.63
N ARG A 263 -0.23 11.73 -11.56
CA ARG A 263 -0.91 11.30 -10.34
C ARG A 263 -0.45 9.93 -9.85
N LEU A 264 0.49 9.28 -10.55
CA LEU A 264 0.94 7.93 -10.22
C LEU A 264 2.20 7.93 -9.37
N LEU A 265 2.19 7.12 -8.33
CA LEU A 265 3.31 6.86 -7.43
C LEU A 265 3.83 5.45 -7.60
N PHE A 266 5.14 5.29 -7.40
CA PHE A 266 5.75 3.97 -7.40
C PHE A 266 5.37 3.16 -6.17
N GLY A 267 4.87 1.94 -6.38
CA GLY A 267 4.56 0.94 -5.37
C GLY A 267 4.61 -0.46 -5.97
N THR A 268 5.00 -1.47 -5.18
CA THR A 268 5.06 -2.87 -5.65
C THR A 268 3.98 -3.77 -5.07
N ASP A 269 3.49 -3.47 -3.87
CA ASP A 269 2.67 -4.38 -3.06
C ASP A 269 3.48 -5.61 -2.58
N TYR A 270 4.77 -5.38 -2.27
CA TYR A 270 5.60 -6.44 -1.70
C TYR A 270 4.92 -7.03 -0.44
N PRO A 271 4.88 -8.35 -0.22
CA PRO A 271 5.70 -9.39 -0.83
C PRO A 271 5.08 -10.06 -2.07
N LEU A 272 4.06 -9.49 -2.67
CA LEU A 272 3.45 -10.06 -3.85
C LEU A 272 4.45 -10.19 -5.02
N SER A 273 4.15 -11.12 -5.92
CA SER A 273 4.99 -11.33 -7.11
C SER A 273 4.71 -10.25 -8.14
N VAL A 274 5.75 -9.77 -8.81
CA VAL A 274 5.61 -8.86 -9.96
C VAL A 274 5.66 -9.70 -11.24
N PHE A 275 4.61 -9.64 -12.05
CA PHE A 275 4.48 -10.39 -13.29
C PHE A 275 4.88 -9.54 -14.50
N HIS A 276 5.35 -10.19 -15.56
CA HIS A 276 5.60 -9.57 -16.86
C HIS A 276 4.44 -9.76 -17.85
N LEU A 277 3.33 -10.35 -17.38
CA LEU A 277 2.14 -10.63 -18.18
C LEU A 277 1.60 -9.40 -18.95
N PRO A 278 1.52 -8.19 -18.37
CA PRO A 278 1.02 -7.02 -19.11
C PRO A 278 1.87 -6.66 -20.34
N ALA A 279 3.14 -7.03 -20.35
CA ALA A 279 4.07 -6.73 -21.44
C ALA A 279 3.99 -7.72 -22.62
N TRP A 280 3.37 -8.88 -22.44
CA TRP A 280 3.30 -9.90 -23.49
C TRP A 280 2.57 -9.39 -24.73
N GLY A 281 3.19 -9.55 -25.91
CA GLY A 281 2.65 -9.08 -27.20
C GLY A 281 2.57 -7.55 -27.36
N ARG A 282 3.12 -6.77 -26.38
CA ARG A 282 3.02 -5.30 -26.37
C ARG A 282 4.38 -4.60 -26.36
N VAL A 283 5.44 -5.35 -26.10
CA VAL A 283 6.82 -4.83 -26.09
C VAL A 283 7.70 -5.71 -26.96
N PRO A 284 8.85 -5.22 -27.45
CA PRO A 284 9.79 -6.01 -28.22
C PRO A 284 10.26 -7.27 -27.43
N PHE A 285 10.48 -8.37 -28.14
CA PHE A 285 10.92 -9.64 -27.53
C PHE A 285 12.20 -9.50 -26.69
N ARG A 286 13.13 -8.63 -27.12
CA ARG A 286 14.36 -8.31 -26.37
C ARG A 286 14.03 -7.73 -24.98
N SER A 287 13.11 -6.77 -24.90
CA SER A 287 12.66 -6.16 -23.65
C SER A 287 11.94 -7.18 -22.76
N LEU A 288 11.04 -7.98 -23.34
CA LEU A 288 10.35 -9.05 -22.60
C LEU A 288 11.35 -10.06 -22.00
N ARG A 289 12.34 -10.50 -22.78
CA ARG A 289 13.40 -11.40 -22.28
C ARG A 289 14.22 -10.78 -21.16
N ALA A 290 14.52 -9.48 -21.23
CA ALA A 290 15.22 -8.76 -20.16
C ALA A 290 14.37 -8.74 -18.88
N MET A 291 13.07 -8.42 -18.94
CA MET A 291 12.15 -8.42 -17.81
C MET A 291 12.03 -9.82 -17.16
N ILE A 292 11.94 -10.89 -17.97
CA ILE A 292 11.90 -12.29 -17.47
C ILE A 292 13.16 -12.62 -16.65
N ARG A 293 14.32 -12.12 -17.08
CA ARG A 293 15.61 -12.35 -16.39
C ARG A 293 15.79 -11.48 -15.15
N THR A 294 15.06 -10.39 -15.02
CA THR A 294 15.11 -9.52 -13.85
C THR A 294 14.43 -10.20 -12.67
N LYS A 295 15.22 -10.69 -11.71
CA LYS A 295 14.71 -11.42 -10.52
C LYS A 295 14.17 -10.47 -9.44
N ASN A 296 14.82 -9.33 -9.27
CA ASN A 296 14.44 -8.31 -8.29
C ASN A 296 13.05 -7.75 -8.62
N ARG A 297 12.11 -7.80 -7.65
CA ARG A 297 10.71 -7.37 -7.85
C ARG A 297 10.58 -5.87 -8.09
N PHE A 298 11.34 -5.07 -7.35
CA PHE A 298 11.36 -3.61 -7.51
C PHE A 298 11.78 -3.21 -8.92
N ASP A 299 12.92 -3.74 -9.39
CA ASP A 299 13.44 -3.46 -10.73
C ASP A 299 12.53 -4.01 -11.84
N ARG A 300 11.87 -5.14 -11.60
CA ARG A 300 10.91 -5.71 -12.55
C ARG A 300 9.67 -4.83 -12.70
N GLN A 301 9.12 -4.31 -11.58
CA GLN A 301 7.99 -3.37 -11.61
C GLN A 301 8.34 -2.11 -12.42
N VAL A 302 9.50 -1.51 -12.13
CA VAL A 302 10.03 -0.37 -12.90
C VAL A 302 10.13 -0.70 -14.38
N SER A 303 10.70 -1.87 -14.70
CA SER A 303 10.93 -2.31 -16.09
C SER A 303 9.62 -2.48 -16.86
N VAL A 304 8.63 -3.17 -16.26
CA VAL A 304 7.31 -3.40 -16.87
C VAL A 304 6.62 -2.07 -17.17
N CYS A 305 6.57 -1.16 -16.19
CA CYS A 305 5.90 0.13 -16.37
C CYS A 305 6.59 1.00 -17.43
N ARG A 306 7.93 1.09 -17.40
CA ARG A 306 8.71 1.87 -18.38
C ARG A 306 8.54 1.35 -19.80
N GLU A 307 8.62 0.05 -20.02
CA GLU A 307 8.48 -0.55 -21.36
C GLU A 307 7.04 -0.41 -21.89
N LEU A 308 6.04 -0.33 -21.01
CA LEU A 308 4.67 -0.01 -21.38
C LEU A 308 4.42 1.49 -21.56
N GLY A 309 5.41 2.35 -21.29
CA GLY A 309 5.29 3.81 -21.41
C GLY A 309 4.50 4.45 -20.27
N VAL A 310 4.30 3.76 -19.15
CA VAL A 310 3.64 4.31 -17.95
C VAL A 310 4.67 5.01 -17.07
N LYS A 311 4.50 6.32 -16.87
CA LYS A 311 5.35 7.14 -16.00
C LYS A 311 4.75 7.18 -14.60
N PHE A 312 5.60 7.40 -13.61
CA PHE A 312 5.23 7.51 -12.19
C PHE A 312 6.27 8.35 -11.45
N HIS A 313 5.91 8.83 -10.28
CA HIS A 313 6.73 9.63 -9.37
C HIS A 313 7.17 8.79 -8.16
N SER A 314 8.16 9.29 -7.45
CA SER A 314 8.53 8.79 -6.13
C SER A 314 7.70 9.48 -5.05
N LEU A 315 7.51 8.85 -3.89
CA LEU A 315 6.71 9.41 -2.81
C LEU A 315 7.25 10.77 -2.33
N ASP A 316 8.56 10.96 -2.31
CA ASP A 316 9.20 12.22 -1.92
C ASP A 316 8.92 13.39 -2.89
N ASP A 317 8.45 13.11 -4.09
CA ASP A 317 8.01 14.14 -5.03
C ASP A 317 6.72 14.86 -4.57
N ILE A 318 5.92 14.23 -3.69
CA ILE A 318 4.67 14.80 -3.18
C ILE A 318 4.72 15.16 -1.69
N VAL A 319 5.41 14.40 -0.86
CA VAL A 319 5.47 14.61 0.59
C VAL A 319 6.39 15.77 0.96
N MET A 320 7.41 16.03 0.13
CA MET A 320 8.43 17.05 0.38
C MET A 320 8.13 18.41 -0.30
N GLN A 321 7.02 18.56 -1.02
CA GLN A 321 6.65 19.85 -1.59
C GLN A 321 5.93 20.69 -0.54
N PRO A 322 6.44 21.91 -0.20
CA PRO A 322 5.69 22.83 0.63
C PRO A 322 4.38 23.18 -0.09
N LYS A 323 3.24 22.85 0.53
CA LYS A 323 1.94 23.29 0.01
C LYS A 323 1.91 24.81 0.04
N PRO A 324 1.41 25.49 -1.03
CA PRO A 324 1.16 26.92 -0.94
C PRO A 324 0.19 27.17 0.22
N ILE A 325 0.62 27.98 1.17
CA ILE A 325 -0.21 28.50 2.26
C ILE A 325 -1.36 29.27 1.60
N ARG A 326 -2.58 28.77 1.76
CA ARG A 326 -3.79 29.49 1.36
C ARG A 326 -4.24 30.42 2.46
#